data_fb28dcf0f19b3902aa80fad13df70236
#
_entry.id   fb28dcf0f19b3902aa80fad13df70236
#
_cell.length_a   1.000
_cell.length_b   1.000
_cell.length_c   1.000
_cell.angle_alpha   90.00
_cell.angle_beta   90.00
_cell.angle_gamma   90.00
#
_symmetry.space_group_name_H-M   'P 1'
#
loop_
_entity.id
_entity.type
_entity.pdbx_description
1 polymer ?
#
loop_
_entity_poly.entity_id
_entity_poly.type
_entity_poly.pdbx_seq_one_letter_code
_entity_poly.pdbx_strand_id
1 'polypeptide(L)'
;VYSNTARNRWSGNYSLVQNLLAKKGYIIVQVDSRGSNGYGRAFREEFLLGFADQDIEDYASAVTFMESLDYVDPDRIGIWGSSYGGTLSVYSLLMKPGLFQVGVAAAAAVDPVFFGTDDVAIVRSPKTHPEVFERKALNYAANLEDKLLFIHGMQDHVVPFKTTAVLAEELIKLG
;
A
#
# COMPACT_ATOMS: atom_id res chain seq x y z
N VAL A 1 -4.04 0.31 5.10
CA VAL A 1 -3.87 -1.00 4.42
C VAL A 1 -2.63 -1.72 4.89
N TYR A 2 -2.58 -3.02 4.78
CA TYR A 2 -1.42 -3.88 5.07
C TYR A 2 -1.78 -5.33 4.75
N SER A 3 -0.99 -6.01 3.96
CA SER A 3 -1.15 -7.44 3.67
C SER A 3 -0.42 -8.35 4.66
N ASN A 4 -0.55 -9.66 4.46
CA ASN A 4 0.07 -10.69 5.30
C ASN A 4 -0.39 -10.72 6.76
N THR A 5 -1.45 -10.01 7.11
CA THR A 5 -2.08 -10.07 8.43
C THR A 5 -3.58 -10.06 8.28
N ALA A 6 -4.30 -10.95 8.97
CA ALA A 6 -5.76 -10.88 9.02
C ALA A 6 -6.19 -9.65 9.84
N ARG A 7 -6.94 -8.75 9.21
CA ARG A 7 -7.49 -7.54 9.83
C ARG A 7 -8.98 -7.65 10.13
N ASN A 8 -9.67 -8.56 9.45
CA ASN A 8 -11.09 -8.82 9.67
C ASN A 8 -11.33 -9.50 11.03
N ARG A 9 -11.01 -8.77 12.07
CA ARG A 9 -11.25 -9.19 13.45
C ARG A 9 -12.21 -8.21 14.08
N TRP A 10 -13.33 -8.71 14.51
CA TRP A 10 -14.20 -8.03 15.45
C TRP A 10 -13.48 -7.95 16.80
N SER A 11 -12.36 -7.26 16.83
CA SER A 11 -11.61 -7.06 18.07
C SER A 11 -12.16 -5.83 18.76
N GLY A 12 -12.44 -5.95 20.05
CA GLY A 12 -12.78 -4.81 20.88
C GLY A 12 -11.59 -3.85 21.10
N ASN A 13 -10.51 -3.99 20.34
CA ASN A 13 -9.34 -3.14 20.44
C ASN A 13 -9.66 -1.73 19.95
N TYR A 14 -9.52 -0.78 20.85
CA TYR A 14 -9.74 0.63 20.55
C TYR A 14 -8.61 1.17 19.70
N SER A 15 -8.93 1.65 18.50
CA SER A 15 -8.00 2.42 17.67
C SER A 15 -8.30 3.90 17.78
N LEU A 16 -7.44 4.65 18.46
CA LEU A 16 -7.61 6.09 18.65
C LEU A 16 -7.75 6.83 17.32
N VAL A 17 -6.89 6.52 16.34
CA VAL A 17 -6.89 7.18 15.04
C VAL A 17 -8.18 6.88 14.27
N GLN A 18 -8.59 5.62 14.21
CA GLN A 18 -9.84 5.23 13.53
C GLN A 18 -11.07 5.89 14.16
N ASN A 19 -11.14 5.89 15.49
CA ASN A 19 -12.23 6.57 16.20
C ASN A 19 -12.22 8.09 15.97
N LEU A 20 -11.06 8.73 15.94
CA LEU A 20 -10.95 10.15 15.65
C LEU A 20 -11.45 10.46 14.24
N LEU A 21 -11.03 9.67 13.25
CA LEU A 21 -11.48 9.83 11.86
C LEU A 21 -12.99 9.59 11.72
N ALA A 22 -13.50 8.52 12.33
CA ALA A 22 -14.94 8.24 12.32
C ALA A 22 -15.77 9.38 12.94
N LYS A 23 -15.29 9.97 14.05
CA LYS A 23 -15.93 11.16 14.65
C LYS A 23 -15.88 12.41 13.75
N LYS A 24 -14.97 12.45 12.81
CA LYS A 24 -14.86 13.50 11.79
C LYS A 24 -15.68 13.19 10.53
N GLY A 25 -16.47 12.13 10.54
CA GLY A 25 -17.33 11.74 9.42
C GLY A 25 -16.68 10.84 8.37
N TYR A 26 -15.47 10.32 8.62
CA TYR A 26 -14.85 9.34 7.73
C TYR A 26 -15.42 7.94 7.93
N ILE A 27 -15.63 7.24 6.84
CA ILE A 27 -15.89 5.80 6.83
C ILE A 27 -14.54 5.10 6.76
N ILE A 28 -14.27 4.20 7.73
CA ILE A 28 -13.00 3.48 7.80
C ILE A 28 -13.21 2.06 7.33
N VAL A 29 -12.52 1.70 6.25
CA VAL A 29 -12.57 0.36 5.66
C VAL A 29 -11.26 -0.35 5.88
N GLN A 30 -11.32 -1.58 6.34
CA GLN A 30 -10.20 -2.50 6.42
C GLN A 30 -10.47 -3.69 5.52
N VAL A 31 -9.53 -4.00 4.65
CA VAL A 31 -9.64 -5.09 3.68
C VAL A 31 -8.55 -6.11 3.98
N ASP A 32 -8.90 -7.37 4.07
CA ASP A 32 -7.97 -8.47 4.02
C ASP A 32 -7.79 -8.88 2.56
N SER A 33 -6.76 -8.31 1.92
CA SER A 33 -6.39 -8.66 0.56
C SER A 33 -5.81 -10.07 0.47
N ARG A 34 -5.77 -10.64 -0.72
CA ARG A 34 -5.04 -11.88 -0.98
C ARG A 34 -3.61 -11.77 -0.43
N GLY A 35 -3.09 -12.86 0.11
CA GLY A 35 -1.87 -12.87 0.90
C GLY A 35 -2.11 -12.75 2.41
N SER A 36 -3.31 -12.36 2.86
CA SER A 36 -3.63 -12.28 4.29
C SER A 36 -3.79 -13.66 4.91
N ASN A 37 -3.43 -13.74 6.21
CA ASN A 37 -3.54 -14.97 6.99
C ASN A 37 -4.99 -15.25 7.40
N GLY A 38 -5.31 -16.53 7.63
CA GLY A 38 -6.61 -16.96 8.17
C GLY A 38 -7.60 -17.46 7.12
N TYR A 39 -7.32 -17.32 5.83
CA TYR A 39 -8.20 -17.73 4.73
C TYR A 39 -7.71 -18.96 3.96
N GLY A 40 -6.75 -19.68 4.54
CA GLY A 40 -6.17 -20.88 3.94
C GLY A 40 -4.93 -20.61 3.10
N ARG A 41 -4.28 -21.73 2.68
CA ARG A 41 -2.98 -21.68 2.01
C ARG A 41 -3.06 -21.01 0.64
N ALA A 42 -4.03 -21.36 -0.17
CA ALA A 42 -4.17 -20.81 -1.53
C ALA A 42 -4.33 -19.28 -1.51
N PHE A 43 -5.17 -18.75 -0.63
CA PHE A 43 -5.37 -17.32 -0.47
C PHE A 43 -4.09 -16.59 -0.03
N ARG A 44 -3.33 -17.21 0.86
CA ARG A 44 -2.06 -16.65 1.35
C ARG A 44 -0.95 -16.69 0.30
N GLU A 45 -0.89 -17.74 -0.54
CA GLU A 45 0.16 -17.91 -1.53
C GLU A 45 0.03 -16.98 -2.74
N GLU A 46 -1.12 -16.34 -2.95
CA GLU A 46 -1.31 -15.29 -3.95
C GLU A 46 -0.39 -14.08 -3.75
N PHE A 47 0.14 -13.92 -2.53
CA PHE A 47 1.11 -12.87 -2.20
C PHE A 47 2.54 -13.17 -2.74
N LEU A 48 2.85 -14.42 -3.05
CA LEU A 48 4.17 -14.83 -3.50
C LEU A 48 4.42 -14.29 -4.92
N LEU A 49 5.52 -13.56 -5.11
CA LEU A 49 5.91 -12.91 -6.36
C LEU A 49 5.01 -11.75 -6.81
N GLY A 50 3.96 -11.47 -6.05
CA GLY A 50 2.97 -10.43 -6.33
C GLY A 50 3.22 -9.14 -5.57
N PHE A 51 4.46 -8.66 -5.48
CA PHE A 51 4.78 -7.42 -4.78
C PHE A 51 3.92 -6.26 -5.28
N ALA A 52 3.04 -5.76 -4.39
CA ALA A 52 2.11 -4.67 -4.66
C ALA A 52 1.29 -4.89 -5.96
N ASP A 53 0.81 -6.09 -6.20
CA ASP A 53 0.07 -6.47 -7.41
C ASP A 53 -1.36 -6.90 -7.06
N GLN A 54 -1.50 -8.11 -6.54
CA GLN A 54 -2.81 -8.66 -6.18
C GLN A 54 -3.52 -7.86 -5.09
N ASP A 55 -2.76 -7.29 -4.16
CA ASP A 55 -3.28 -6.40 -3.12
C ASP A 55 -4.01 -5.21 -3.71
N ILE A 56 -3.43 -4.56 -4.73
CA ILE A 56 -3.99 -3.37 -5.37
C ILE A 56 -5.28 -3.72 -6.12
N GLU A 57 -5.34 -4.87 -6.79
CA GLU A 57 -6.57 -5.34 -7.45
C GLU A 57 -7.69 -5.61 -6.44
N ASP A 58 -7.33 -6.15 -5.27
CA ASP A 58 -8.30 -6.38 -4.19
C ASP A 58 -8.79 -5.06 -3.59
N TYR A 59 -7.91 -4.06 -3.46
CA TYR A 59 -8.33 -2.72 -3.02
C TYR A 59 -9.19 -2.02 -4.07
N ALA A 60 -8.91 -2.17 -5.36
CA ALA A 60 -9.76 -1.65 -6.41
C ALA A 60 -11.16 -2.27 -6.35
N SER A 61 -11.25 -3.57 -6.11
CA SER A 61 -12.53 -4.25 -5.91
C SER A 61 -13.28 -3.73 -4.68
N ALA A 62 -12.55 -3.45 -3.59
CA ALA A 62 -13.13 -2.86 -2.39
C ALA A 62 -13.64 -1.43 -2.62
N VAL A 63 -12.90 -0.61 -3.39
CA VAL A 63 -13.35 0.73 -3.81
C VAL A 63 -14.63 0.63 -4.61
N THR A 64 -14.69 -0.23 -5.63
CA THR A 64 -15.90 -0.44 -6.44
C THR A 64 -17.10 -0.84 -5.57
N PHE A 65 -16.89 -1.68 -4.57
CA PHE A 65 -17.95 -2.01 -3.60
C PHE A 65 -18.38 -0.80 -2.79
N MET A 66 -17.43 0.01 -2.29
CA MET A 66 -17.73 1.20 -1.51
C MET A 66 -18.50 2.24 -2.32
N GLU A 67 -18.14 2.46 -3.58
CA GLU A 67 -18.81 3.36 -4.50
C GLU A 67 -20.28 2.96 -4.78
N SER A 68 -20.62 1.69 -4.60
CA SER A 68 -21.99 1.22 -4.76
C SER A 68 -22.92 1.60 -3.59
N LEU A 69 -22.36 2.15 -2.49
CA LEU A 69 -23.11 2.55 -1.30
C LEU A 69 -23.51 4.02 -1.40
N ASP A 70 -24.78 4.30 -1.22
CA ASP A 70 -25.39 5.63 -1.40
C ASP A 70 -24.90 6.71 -0.40
N TYR A 71 -24.25 6.30 0.68
CA TYR A 71 -23.66 7.19 1.70
C TYR A 71 -22.16 7.39 1.55
N VAL A 72 -21.52 6.84 0.50
CA VAL A 72 -20.10 7.03 0.19
C VAL A 72 -19.96 8.09 -0.89
N ASP A 73 -19.06 9.03 -0.67
CA ASP A 73 -18.64 10.00 -1.67
C ASP A 73 -17.51 9.40 -2.53
N PRO A 74 -17.77 9.04 -3.79
CA PRO A 74 -16.77 8.38 -4.65
C PRO A 74 -15.57 9.28 -4.99
N ASP A 75 -15.74 10.60 -4.92
CA ASP A 75 -14.67 11.56 -5.22
C ASP A 75 -13.78 11.85 -4.00
N ARG A 76 -13.99 11.16 -2.87
CA ARG A 76 -13.30 11.41 -1.61
C ARG A 76 -12.83 10.12 -0.93
N ILE A 77 -12.21 9.23 -1.69
CA ILE A 77 -11.66 7.96 -1.20
C ILE A 77 -10.14 8.10 -1.06
N GLY A 78 -9.62 7.78 0.10
CA GLY A 78 -8.19 7.81 0.38
C GLY A 78 -7.64 6.47 0.84
N ILE A 79 -6.35 6.28 0.63
CA ILE A 79 -5.61 5.10 1.09
C ILE A 79 -4.49 5.51 2.05
N TRP A 80 -4.27 4.74 3.12
CA TRP A 80 -3.18 5.00 4.04
C TRP A 80 -2.59 3.72 4.61
N GLY A 81 -1.31 3.74 4.89
CA GLY A 81 -0.64 2.63 5.52
C GLY A 81 0.79 2.93 5.94
N SER A 82 1.38 1.98 6.67
CA SER A 82 2.76 2.05 7.14
C SER A 82 3.53 0.82 6.70
N SER A 83 4.85 0.93 6.51
CA SER A 83 5.72 -0.15 6.06
C SER A 83 5.21 -0.70 4.71
N TYR A 84 4.96 -2.00 4.59
CA TYR A 84 4.33 -2.57 3.40
C TYR A 84 2.97 -1.94 3.07
N GLY A 85 2.19 -1.53 4.07
CA GLY A 85 0.96 -0.74 3.84
C GLY A 85 1.23 0.64 3.24
N GLY A 86 2.34 1.28 3.60
CA GLY A 86 2.82 2.50 2.96
C GLY A 86 3.22 2.25 1.50
N THR A 87 3.90 1.13 1.24
CA THR A 87 4.21 0.65 -0.11
C THR A 87 2.94 0.51 -0.94
N LEU A 88 1.94 -0.20 -0.42
CA LEU A 88 0.66 -0.38 -1.10
C LEU A 88 -0.06 0.95 -1.36
N SER A 89 0.05 1.92 -0.45
CA SER A 89 -0.52 3.26 -0.65
C SER A 89 0.16 3.98 -1.82
N VAL A 90 1.49 3.92 -1.93
CA VAL A 90 2.24 4.51 -3.05
C VAL A 90 1.88 3.82 -4.36
N TYR A 91 2.02 2.50 -4.42
CA TYR A 91 1.80 1.75 -5.65
C TYR A 91 0.34 1.82 -6.13
N SER A 92 -0.64 1.91 -5.22
CA SER A 92 -2.03 2.11 -5.61
C SER A 92 -2.23 3.40 -6.40
N LEU A 93 -1.63 4.51 -5.98
CA LEU A 93 -1.70 5.78 -6.72
C LEU A 93 -0.94 5.73 -8.05
N LEU A 94 0.21 5.05 -8.10
CA LEU A 94 1.03 4.99 -9.30
C LEU A 94 0.53 3.97 -10.34
N MET A 95 -0.12 2.89 -9.92
CA MET A 95 -0.56 1.82 -10.81
C MET A 95 -2.06 1.90 -11.17
N LYS A 96 -2.84 2.64 -10.36
CA LYS A 96 -4.28 2.87 -10.57
C LYS A 96 -4.59 4.36 -10.35
N PRO A 97 -4.07 5.27 -11.21
CA PRO A 97 -4.37 6.69 -11.11
C PRO A 97 -5.87 6.95 -11.06
N GLY A 98 -6.31 7.87 -10.20
CA GLY A 98 -7.71 8.22 -10.00
C GLY A 98 -8.53 7.27 -9.13
N LEU A 99 -7.99 6.09 -8.76
CA LEU A 99 -8.71 5.15 -7.87
C LEU A 99 -8.84 5.72 -6.44
N PHE A 100 -7.82 6.44 -5.99
CA PHE A 100 -7.77 7.12 -4.70
C PHE A 100 -7.36 8.57 -4.92
N GLN A 101 -8.09 9.52 -4.37
CA GLN A 101 -7.78 10.95 -4.52
C GLN A 101 -6.65 11.41 -3.59
N VAL A 102 -6.27 10.58 -2.60
CA VAL A 102 -5.17 10.86 -1.69
C VAL A 102 -4.58 9.58 -1.11
N GLY A 103 -3.25 9.54 -1.02
CA GLY A 103 -2.51 8.52 -0.30
C GLY A 103 -1.66 9.08 0.82
N VAL A 104 -1.59 8.35 1.95
CA VAL A 104 -0.65 8.63 3.04
C VAL A 104 0.24 7.40 3.23
N ALA A 105 1.51 7.56 2.97
CA ALA A 105 2.49 6.48 2.97
C ALA A 105 3.54 6.72 4.08
N ALA A 106 3.44 5.95 5.16
CA ALA A 106 4.41 5.99 6.24
C ALA A 106 5.45 4.88 6.08
N ALA A 107 6.75 5.22 6.15
CA ALA A 107 7.87 4.29 6.06
C ALA A 107 7.71 3.29 4.88
N ALA A 108 7.38 3.79 3.70
CA ALA A 108 7.07 2.97 2.53
C ALA A 108 8.33 2.37 1.91
N ALA A 109 8.33 1.07 1.66
CA ALA A 109 9.36 0.39 0.88
C ALA A 109 9.04 0.50 -0.61
N VAL A 110 9.65 1.47 -1.29
CA VAL A 110 9.33 1.82 -2.69
C VAL A 110 10.31 1.27 -3.72
N ASP A 111 11.32 0.54 -3.27
CA ASP A 111 12.28 -0.16 -4.13
C ASP A 111 12.52 -1.58 -3.60
N PRO A 112 12.14 -2.63 -4.36
CA PRO A 112 12.30 -4.03 -3.94
C PRO A 112 13.76 -4.45 -3.66
N VAL A 113 14.75 -3.73 -4.19
CA VAL A 113 16.18 -4.01 -3.97
C VAL A 113 16.57 -3.85 -2.49
N PHE A 114 15.83 -3.03 -1.74
CA PHE A 114 16.13 -2.73 -0.34
C PHE A 114 15.33 -3.58 0.66
N PHE A 115 14.62 -4.60 0.20
CA PHE A 115 14.01 -5.56 1.12
C PHE A 115 15.10 -6.39 1.82
N GLY A 116 14.93 -6.57 3.11
CA GLY A 116 15.82 -7.38 3.91
C GLY A 116 15.75 -8.87 3.54
N THR A 117 16.67 -9.64 4.11
CA THR A 117 16.74 -11.10 3.87
C THR A 117 15.46 -11.84 4.27
N ASP A 118 14.70 -11.30 5.21
CA ASP A 118 13.44 -11.89 5.68
C ASP A 118 12.31 -11.77 4.63
N ASP A 119 12.43 -10.80 3.72
CA ASP A 119 11.46 -10.56 2.66
C ASP A 119 11.75 -11.37 1.38
N VAL A 120 12.87 -12.11 1.34
CA VAL A 120 13.22 -12.99 0.20
C VAL A 120 12.12 -14.03 -0.08
N ALA A 121 11.35 -14.41 0.94
CA ALA A 121 10.20 -15.30 0.75
C ALA A 121 9.13 -14.68 -0.14
N ILE A 122 9.02 -13.34 -0.16
CA ILE A 122 8.03 -12.56 -0.91
C ILE A 122 8.57 -12.21 -2.30
N VAL A 123 9.76 -11.61 -2.33
CA VAL A 123 10.32 -11.05 -3.58
C VAL A 123 11.28 -11.99 -4.29
N ARG A 124 11.69 -13.08 -3.65
CA ARG A 124 12.64 -14.05 -4.19
C ARG A 124 14.02 -13.43 -4.47
N SER A 125 14.82 -14.12 -5.27
CA SER A 125 16.16 -13.64 -5.63
C SER A 125 16.12 -12.89 -6.95
N PRO A 126 16.85 -11.76 -7.08
CA PRO A 126 16.98 -11.06 -8.36
C PRO A 126 17.53 -11.94 -9.48
N LYS A 127 18.26 -13.00 -9.14
CA LYS A 127 18.80 -13.96 -10.13
C LYS A 127 17.73 -14.89 -10.71
N THR A 128 16.68 -15.19 -9.95
CA THR A 128 15.62 -16.11 -10.34
C THR A 128 14.33 -15.42 -10.76
N HIS A 129 14.10 -14.21 -10.25
CA HIS A 129 12.89 -13.41 -10.49
C HIS A 129 13.26 -11.93 -10.67
N PRO A 130 14.02 -11.58 -11.73
CA PRO A 130 14.42 -10.18 -11.97
C PRO A 130 13.22 -9.26 -12.18
N GLU A 131 12.11 -9.77 -12.71
CA GLU A 131 10.87 -9.03 -12.98
C GLU A 131 10.27 -8.37 -11.72
N VAL A 132 10.44 -8.98 -10.55
CA VAL A 132 9.96 -8.40 -9.28
C VAL A 132 10.79 -7.15 -8.91
N PHE A 133 12.08 -7.16 -9.24
CA PHE A 133 13.00 -6.07 -8.90
C PHE A 133 12.93 -4.90 -9.89
N GLU A 134 12.29 -5.08 -11.02
CA GLU A 134 11.98 -4.00 -11.96
C GLU A 134 10.74 -3.19 -11.53
N ARG A 135 9.97 -3.69 -10.57
CA ARG A 135 8.79 -3.01 -10.00
C ARG A 135 9.17 -1.93 -8.98
N LYS A 136 10.12 -1.06 -9.33
CA LYS A 136 10.44 0.11 -8.50
C LYS A 136 9.37 1.17 -8.68
N ALA A 137 8.91 1.78 -7.59
CA ALA A 137 7.94 2.87 -7.67
C ALA A 137 8.44 4.02 -8.58
N LEU A 138 9.73 4.23 -8.62
CA LEU A 138 10.38 5.22 -9.49
C LEU A 138 10.03 5.03 -10.98
N ASN A 139 9.87 3.79 -11.44
CA ASN A 139 9.52 3.49 -12.83
C ASN A 139 8.08 3.90 -13.20
N TYR A 140 7.25 4.14 -12.20
CA TYR A 140 5.84 4.54 -12.34
C TYR A 140 5.59 5.98 -11.89
N ALA A 141 6.62 6.73 -11.50
CA ALA A 141 6.49 8.06 -10.91
C ALA A 141 5.68 9.03 -11.78
N ALA A 142 5.85 8.95 -13.11
CA ALA A 142 5.12 9.77 -14.06
C ALA A 142 3.59 9.53 -14.11
N ASN A 143 3.11 8.46 -13.48
CA ASN A 143 1.68 8.15 -13.43
C ASN A 143 0.98 8.79 -12.23
N LEU A 144 1.69 9.50 -11.36
CA LEU A 144 1.07 10.13 -10.19
C LEU A 144 0.19 11.30 -10.64
N GLU A 145 -1.12 11.15 -10.49
CA GLU A 145 -2.12 12.19 -10.74
C GLU A 145 -2.75 12.70 -9.44
N ASP A 146 -2.61 11.93 -8.36
CA ASP A 146 -3.30 12.12 -7.09
C ASP A 146 -2.37 12.68 -6.01
N LYS A 147 -2.94 13.09 -4.88
CA LYS A 147 -2.17 13.66 -3.77
C LYS A 147 -1.47 12.58 -2.96
N LEU A 148 -0.17 12.71 -2.74
CA LEU A 148 0.63 11.78 -1.96
C LEU A 148 1.37 12.49 -0.82
N LEU A 149 1.17 11.99 0.41
CA LEU A 149 1.92 12.41 1.59
C LEU A 149 2.85 11.31 2.03
N PHE A 150 4.16 11.59 2.07
CA PHE A 150 5.15 10.73 2.70
C PHE A 150 5.38 11.11 4.16
N ILE A 151 5.46 10.10 5.03
CA ILE A 151 5.89 10.21 6.42
C ILE A 151 7.00 9.19 6.64
N HIS A 152 8.24 9.63 6.88
CA HIS A 152 9.36 8.70 6.97
C HIS A 152 10.42 9.19 7.98
N GLY A 153 10.87 8.32 8.85
CA GLY A 153 11.98 8.59 9.76
C GLY A 153 13.31 8.61 9.01
N MET A 154 14.09 9.68 9.13
CA MET A 154 15.39 9.79 8.46
C MET A 154 16.41 8.74 8.90
N GLN A 155 16.23 8.16 10.11
CA GLN A 155 17.08 7.12 10.68
C GLN A 155 16.35 5.76 10.73
N ASP A 156 15.45 5.51 9.79
CA ASP A 156 14.79 4.22 9.70
C ASP A 156 15.79 3.14 9.26
N HIS A 157 16.01 2.16 10.14
CA HIS A 157 16.96 1.06 9.92
C HIS A 157 16.31 -0.15 9.26
N VAL A 158 14.98 -0.17 9.14
CA VAL A 158 14.22 -1.26 8.53
C VAL A 158 13.92 -0.93 7.08
N VAL A 159 13.31 0.24 6.85
CA VAL A 159 13.04 0.74 5.50
C VAL A 159 13.91 1.98 5.26
N PRO A 160 14.97 1.88 4.45
CA PRO A 160 15.89 3.00 4.25
C PRO A 160 15.19 4.24 3.68
N PHE A 161 15.27 5.36 4.38
CA PHE A 161 14.71 6.66 3.97
C PHE A 161 15.14 7.08 2.56
N LYS A 162 16.35 6.67 2.15
CA LYS A 162 16.92 7.00 0.84
C LYS A 162 15.97 6.69 -0.32
N THR A 163 15.23 5.59 -0.25
CA THR A 163 14.34 5.17 -1.35
C THR A 163 13.17 6.13 -1.51
N THR A 164 12.57 6.54 -0.40
CA THR A 164 11.50 7.54 -0.38
C THR A 164 12.02 8.91 -0.84
N ALA A 165 13.21 9.30 -0.42
CA ALA A 165 13.82 10.57 -0.82
C ALA A 165 14.06 10.63 -2.35
N VAL A 166 14.57 9.55 -2.94
CA VAL A 166 14.77 9.46 -4.40
C VAL A 166 13.46 9.54 -5.16
N LEU A 167 12.43 8.82 -4.70
CA LEU A 167 11.11 8.88 -5.33
C LEU A 167 10.50 10.29 -5.20
N ALA A 168 10.57 10.89 -4.02
CA ALA A 168 10.04 12.25 -3.79
C ALA A 168 10.75 13.29 -4.67
N GLU A 169 12.08 13.19 -4.81
CA GLU A 169 12.84 14.05 -5.72
C GLU A 169 12.36 13.94 -7.17
N GLU A 170 12.11 12.71 -7.64
CA GLU A 170 11.61 12.49 -9.01
C GLU A 170 10.20 13.05 -9.18
N LEU A 171 9.30 12.81 -8.23
CA LEU A 171 7.94 13.36 -8.28
C LEU A 171 7.93 14.89 -8.30
N ILE A 172 8.83 15.55 -7.56
CA ILE A 172 8.99 17.02 -7.59
C ILE A 172 9.47 17.51 -8.95
N LYS A 173 10.34 16.76 -9.65
CA LYS A 173 10.81 17.13 -10.99
C LYS A 173 9.71 16.99 -12.05
N LEU A 174 8.81 16.05 -11.86
CA LEU A 174 7.70 15.80 -12.77
C LEU A 174 6.57 16.84 -12.63
N GLY A 175 6.48 17.57 -11.50
CA GLY A 175 5.48 18.61 -11.23
C GLY A 175 4.35 18.13 -10.37
#